data_56c6cc15ace8fb8563a3b4507e73002e
#
_entry.id   56c6cc15ace8fb8563a3b4507e73002e
#
_cell.length_a   1.000
_cell.length_b   1.000
_cell.length_c   1.000
_cell.angle_alpha   90.00
_cell.angle_beta   90.00
_cell.angle_gamma   90.00
#
_symmetry.space_group_name_H-M   'P 1'
#
loop_
_entity.id
_entity.type
_entity.pdbx_description
1 polymer ?
#
loop_
_entity_poly.entity_id
_entity_poly.type
_entity_poly.pdbx_seq_one_letter_code
_entity_poly.pdbx_strand_id
1 'polypeptide(L)'
;MNLELKQNEKRFWEFIRILRSDERVQSGFIHESNISKIEQEIYMEKYNNNYYICLCNDKPCGFIGEIDGDIRVCTDPEYQGKGVGSFMISEITKLRPDIYAKVKIDNISSLKAFEKAGYEKKYFLLEPKKDEGK
;
A
#
# COMPACT_ATOMS: atom_id res chain seq x y z
N MET A 1 3.03 -12.49 17.17
CA MET A 1 3.25 -12.18 15.75
C MET A 1 4.43 -11.21 15.62
N ASN A 2 5.47 -11.64 14.94
CA ASN A 2 6.69 -10.84 14.80
C ASN A 2 6.70 -10.11 13.45
N LEU A 3 6.51 -8.79 13.47
CA LEU A 3 6.47 -7.97 12.26
C LEU A 3 7.79 -7.23 12.07
N GLU A 4 8.25 -7.21 10.84
CA GLU A 4 9.47 -6.52 10.45
C GLU A 4 9.26 -5.82 9.10
N LEU A 5 9.75 -4.59 8.96
CA LEU A 5 9.74 -3.90 7.68
C LEU A 5 11.13 -4.00 7.07
N LYS A 6 11.20 -4.55 5.85
CA LYS A 6 12.45 -4.80 5.14
C LYS A 6 12.47 -4.07 3.82
N GLN A 7 13.63 -3.55 3.45
CA GLN A 7 13.81 -2.92 2.13
C GLN A 7 13.44 -3.89 1.01
N ASN A 8 12.73 -3.39 0.00
CA ASN A 8 12.33 -4.20 -1.14
C ASN A 8 13.55 -4.73 -1.90
N GLU A 9 13.43 -5.96 -2.39
CA GLU A 9 14.45 -6.65 -3.17
C GLU A 9 13.77 -7.36 -4.33
N LYS A 10 14.54 -7.68 -5.36
CA LYS A 10 14.01 -8.34 -6.56
C LYS A 10 13.20 -9.60 -6.24
N ARG A 11 13.60 -10.36 -5.24
CA ARG A 11 12.88 -11.59 -4.84
C ARG A 11 11.46 -11.34 -4.36
N PHE A 12 11.12 -10.10 -4.00
CA PHE A 12 9.78 -9.73 -3.53
C PHE A 12 8.90 -9.10 -4.62
N TRP A 13 9.44 -8.82 -5.79
CA TRP A 13 8.69 -8.12 -6.84
C TRP A 13 7.44 -8.89 -7.25
N GLU A 14 7.54 -10.21 -7.36
CA GLU A 14 6.42 -11.04 -7.74
C GLU A 14 5.35 -11.09 -6.65
N PHE A 15 5.75 -11.11 -5.38
CA PHE A 15 4.81 -11.00 -4.26
C PHE A 15 3.98 -9.73 -4.38
N ILE A 16 4.63 -8.59 -4.62
CA ILE A 16 3.93 -7.31 -4.77
C ILE A 16 2.96 -7.35 -5.95
N ARG A 17 3.41 -7.88 -7.08
CA ARG A 17 2.57 -7.96 -8.29
C ARG A 17 1.32 -8.81 -8.06
N ILE A 18 1.50 -9.98 -7.49
CA ILE A 18 0.39 -10.90 -7.20
C ILE A 18 -0.59 -10.25 -6.23
N LEU A 19 -0.07 -9.64 -5.17
CA LEU A 19 -0.92 -9.00 -4.17
C LEU A 19 -1.72 -7.84 -4.77
N ARG A 20 -1.10 -7.00 -5.58
CA ARG A 20 -1.78 -5.88 -6.24
C ARG A 20 -2.86 -6.35 -7.21
N SER A 21 -2.71 -7.53 -7.79
CA SER A 21 -3.66 -8.10 -8.74
C SER A 21 -4.77 -8.92 -8.07
N ASP A 22 -4.71 -9.10 -6.76
CA ASP A 22 -5.71 -9.85 -6.01
C ASP A 22 -7.02 -9.06 -5.95
N GLU A 23 -8.11 -9.67 -6.42
CA GLU A 23 -9.43 -9.03 -6.44
C GLU A 23 -9.89 -8.56 -5.07
N ARG A 24 -9.49 -9.26 -4.02
CA ARG A 24 -9.87 -8.91 -2.65
C ARG A 24 -9.30 -7.58 -2.17
N VAL A 25 -8.20 -7.11 -2.79
CA VAL A 25 -7.57 -5.85 -2.41
C VAL A 25 -7.83 -4.72 -3.41
N GLN A 26 -8.12 -5.04 -4.67
CA GLN A 26 -8.26 -4.03 -5.72
C GLN A 26 -9.39 -3.03 -5.47
N SER A 27 -10.48 -3.48 -4.85
CA SER A 27 -11.60 -2.58 -4.54
C SER A 27 -11.22 -1.45 -3.60
N GLY A 28 -10.15 -1.63 -2.81
CA GLY A 28 -9.64 -0.60 -1.91
C GLY A 28 -8.70 0.39 -2.57
N PHE A 29 -8.23 0.12 -3.79
CA PHE A 29 -7.33 1.01 -4.51
C PHE A 29 -8.12 2.11 -5.24
N ILE A 30 -7.55 3.30 -5.27
CA ILE A 30 -8.13 4.42 -6.03
C ILE A 30 -8.11 4.08 -7.53
N HIS A 31 -7.02 3.47 -8.00
CA HIS A 31 -6.87 3.00 -9.37
C HIS A 31 -6.62 1.50 -9.40
N GLU A 32 -7.62 0.75 -9.85
CA GLU A 32 -7.47 -0.69 -10.04
C GLU A 32 -6.62 -0.95 -11.29
N SER A 33 -5.72 -1.92 -11.20
CA SER A 33 -4.87 -2.27 -12.35
C SER A 33 -4.37 -3.69 -12.25
N ASN A 34 -4.20 -4.32 -13.41
CA ASN A 34 -3.49 -5.60 -13.53
C ASN A 34 -2.16 -5.33 -14.20
N ILE A 35 -1.09 -5.78 -13.55
CA ILE A 35 0.27 -5.53 -14.02
C ILE A 35 0.89 -6.86 -14.46
N SER A 36 1.43 -6.89 -15.68
CA SER A 36 2.16 -8.06 -16.17
C SER A 36 3.53 -8.16 -15.50
N LYS A 37 4.19 -9.33 -15.63
CA LYS A 37 5.54 -9.50 -15.09
C LYS A 37 6.53 -8.52 -15.68
N ILE A 38 6.44 -8.28 -17.00
CA ILE A 38 7.33 -7.34 -17.69
C ILE A 38 7.12 -5.92 -17.19
N GLU A 39 5.85 -5.50 -17.06
CA GLU A 39 5.52 -4.18 -16.53
C GLU A 39 6.03 -4.00 -15.11
N GLN A 40 5.93 -5.04 -14.27
CA GLN A 40 6.43 -5.02 -12.91
C GLN A 40 7.96 -4.87 -12.87
N GLU A 41 8.66 -5.58 -13.74
CA GLU A 41 10.13 -5.46 -13.81
C GLU A 41 10.56 -4.04 -14.19
N ILE A 42 9.92 -3.47 -15.21
CA ILE A 42 10.21 -2.09 -15.64
C ILE A 42 9.95 -1.11 -14.50
N TYR A 43 8.80 -1.25 -13.85
CA TYR A 43 8.40 -0.39 -12.73
C TYR A 43 9.38 -0.51 -11.56
N MET A 44 9.71 -1.72 -11.16
CA MET A 44 10.58 -1.96 -10.00
C MET A 44 12.04 -1.63 -10.26
N GLU A 45 12.51 -1.68 -11.50
CA GLU A 45 13.84 -1.19 -11.84
C GLU A 45 13.99 0.28 -11.43
N LYS A 46 12.91 1.05 -11.60
CA LYS A 46 12.91 2.47 -11.26
C LYS A 46 12.57 2.74 -9.80
N TYR A 47 11.61 2.01 -9.23
CA TYR A 47 11.01 2.36 -7.94
C TYR A 47 11.29 1.37 -6.81
N ASN A 48 12.16 0.38 -7.03
CA ASN A 48 12.44 -0.62 -5.99
C ASN A 48 12.73 0.01 -4.62
N ASN A 49 13.55 1.05 -4.61
CA ASN A 49 14.00 1.67 -3.34
C ASN A 49 12.91 2.52 -2.67
N ASN A 50 11.79 2.73 -3.34
CA ASN A 50 10.65 3.43 -2.75
C ASN A 50 9.75 2.48 -1.94
N TYR A 51 9.98 1.18 -2.01
CA TYR A 51 9.12 0.18 -1.41
C TYR A 51 9.80 -0.64 -0.33
N TYR A 52 8.99 -1.10 0.61
CA TYR A 52 9.39 -1.98 1.70
C TYR A 52 8.41 -3.14 1.78
N ILE A 53 8.90 -4.27 2.27
CA ILE A 53 8.09 -5.47 2.46
C ILE A 53 7.89 -5.67 3.95
N CYS A 54 6.67 -5.95 4.36
CA CYS A 54 6.40 -6.35 5.74
C CYS A 54 6.48 -7.87 5.83
N LEU A 55 7.31 -8.34 6.76
CA LEU A 55 7.44 -9.76 7.05
C LEU A 55 6.72 -10.06 8.36
N CYS A 56 5.95 -11.13 8.36
CA CYS A 56 5.32 -11.67 9.57
C CYS A 56 5.92 -13.05 9.81
N ASN A 57 6.70 -13.19 10.87
CA ASN A 57 7.43 -14.43 11.15
C ASN A 57 8.22 -14.89 9.91
N ASP A 58 8.95 -13.94 9.29
CA ASP A 58 9.80 -14.14 8.11
C ASP A 58 9.06 -14.40 6.80
N LYS A 59 7.73 -14.27 6.78
CA LYS A 59 6.93 -14.43 5.55
C LYS A 59 6.36 -13.10 5.10
N PRO A 60 6.40 -12.77 3.80
CA PRO A 60 5.78 -11.54 3.30
C PRO A 60 4.28 -11.50 3.61
N CYS A 61 3.82 -10.40 4.20
CA CYS A 61 2.42 -10.22 4.55
C CYS A 61 1.84 -8.89 4.08
N GLY A 62 2.66 -8.06 3.45
CA GLY A 62 2.22 -6.79 2.90
C GLY A 62 3.38 -6.00 2.34
N PHE A 63 3.05 -4.89 1.70
CA PHE A 63 4.08 -3.96 1.22
C PHE A 63 3.63 -2.52 1.47
N ILE A 64 4.60 -1.62 1.55
CA ILE A 64 4.36 -0.20 1.65
C ILE A 64 5.47 0.54 0.93
N GLY A 65 5.11 1.64 0.30
CA GLY A 65 6.07 2.52 -0.35
C GLY A 65 5.48 3.89 -0.51
N GLU A 66 6.22 4.77 -1.17
CA GLU A 66 5.72 6.09 -1.51
C GLU A 66 6.32 6.53 -2.85
N ILE A 67 5.52 7.25 -3.61
CA ILE A 67 5.93 7.86 -4.88
C ILE A 67 5.63 9.35 -4.74
N ASP A 68 6.67 10.16 -4.75
CA ASP A 68 6.55 11.62 -4.57
C ASP A 68 5.75 11.98 -3.30
N GLY A 69 5.95 11.21 -2.23
CA GLY A 69 5.29 11.43 -0.96
C GLY A 69 3.94 10.73 -0.80
N ASP A 70 3.36 10.23 -1.88
CA ASP A 70 2.05 9.56 -1.87
C ASP A 70 2.22 8.09 -1.48
N ILE A 71 1.67 7.72 -0.33
CA ILE A 71 1.82 6.36 0.22
C ILE A 71 1.06 5.32 -0.61
N ARG A 72 1.73 4.19 -0.84
CA ARG A 72 1.17 3.00 -1.48
C ARG A 72 1.28 1.85 -0.47
N VAL A 73 0.16 1.35 0.03
CA VAL A 73 0.17 0.31 1.08
C VAL A 73 -0.85 -0.77 0.76
N CYS A 74 -0.47 -2.01 1.02
CA CYS A 74 -1.37 -3.14 0.86
C CYS A 74 -1.01 -4.25 1.84
N THR A 75 -2.01 -4.75 2.56
CA THR A 75 -1.87 -5.91 3.45
C THR A 75 -2.47 -7.13 2.76
N ASP A 76 -1.76 -8.26 2.81
CA ASP A 76 -2.31 -9.52 2.34
C ASP A 76 -3.63 -9.79 3.08
N PRO A 77 -4.72 -10.11 2.35
CA PRO A 77 -6.02 -10.34 2.97
C PRO A 77 -6.01 -11.35 4.11
N GLU A 78 -5.12 -12.34 4.08
CA GLU A 78 -5.02 -13.34 5.15
C GLU A 78 -4.45 -12.77 6.44
N TYR A 79 -3.87 -11.58 6.39
CA TYR A 79 -3.26 -10.91 7.53
C TYR A 79 -4.02 -9.65 7.94
N GLN A 80 -5.16 -9.37 7.32
CA GLN A 80 -5.96 -8.19 7.67
C GLN A 80 -6.56 -8.31 9.07
N GLY A 81 -6.78 -7.17 9.71
CA GLY A 81 -7.32 -7.12 11.06
C GLY A 81 -6.32 -7.46 12.17
N LYS A 82 -5.03 -7.58 11.84
CA LYS A 82 -3.98 -7.97 12.80
C LYS A 82 -2.97 -6.86 13.06
N GLY A 83 -3.26 -5.64 12.61
CA GLY A 83 -2.39 -4.49 12.86
C GLY A 83 -1.21 -4.34 11.89
N VAL A 84 -1.16 -5.15 10.82
CA VAL A 84 -0.07 -5.10 9.85
C VAL A 84 -0.04 -3.75 9.13
N GLY A 85 -1.18 -3.26 8.67
CA GLY A 85 -1.27 -1.99 7.96
C GLY A 85 -0.76 -0.82 8.81
N SER A 86 -1.26 -0.69 10.04
CA SER A 86 -0.83 0.39 10.92
C SER A 86 0.65 0.27 11.29
N PHE A 87 1.15 -0.94 11.44
CA PHE A 87 2.57 -1.17 11.68
C PHE A 87 3.41 -0.64 10.52
N MET A 88 3.06 -1.01 9.28
CA MET A 88 3.78 -0.56 8.09
C MET A 88 3.76 0.96 7.97
N ILE A 89 2.60 1.56 8.18
CA ILE A 89 2.44 3.02 8.08
C ILE A 89 3.30 3.73 9.13
N SER A 90 3.28 3.25 10.36
CA SER A 90 4.11 3.82 11.43
C SER A 90 5.59 3.74 11.10
N GLU A 91 6.05 2.60 10.59
CA GLU A 91 7.46 2.40 10.31
C GLU A 91 7.97 3.25 9.14
N ILE A 92 7.20 3.33 8.05
CA ILE A 92 7.63 4.17 6.92
C ILE A 92 7.60 5.66 7.29
N THR A 93 6.67 6.06 8.13
CA THR A 93 6.58 7.46 8.57
C THR A 93 7.81 7.88 9.36
N LYS A 94 8.38 6.97 10.16
CA LYS A 94 9.64 7.25 10.86
C LYS A 94 10.79 7.47 9.89
N LEU A 95 10.81 6.75 8.78
CA LEU A 95 11.85 6.86 7.77
C LEU A 95 11.65 8.07 6.85
N ARG A 96 10.41 8.43 6.59
CA ARG A 96 10.03 9.48 5.61
C ARG A 96 8.86 10.29 6.17
N PRO A 97 9.12 11.29 7.03
CA PRO A 97 8.04 12.00 7.73
C PRO A 97 7.19 12.94 6.86
N ASP A 98 7.64 13.26 5.65
CA ASP A 98 6.94 14.19 4.74
C ASP A 98 5.97 13.50 3.78
N ILE A 99 5.52 12.30 4.13
CA ILE A 99 4.59 11.53 3.29
C ILE A 99 3.14 11.78 3.69
N TYR A 100 2.24 11.48 2.76
CA TYR A 100 0.81 11.63 2.96
C TYR A 100 0.06 10.47 2.29
N ALA A 101 -1.22 10.35 2.57
CA ALA A 101 -2.03 9.27 2.02
C ALA A 101 -3.31 9.80 1.39
N LYS A 102 -3.71 9.16 0.28
CA LYS A 102 -5.04 9.30 -0.28
C LYS A 102 -5.77 8.01 0.01
N VAL A 103 -6.93 8.11 0.65
CA VAL A 103 -7.72 6.94 1.03
C VAL A 103 -9.09 7.06 0.37
N LYS A 104 -9.47 6.00 -0.34
CA LYS A 104 -10.79 5.93 -0.97
C LYS A 104 -11.85 6.07 0.11
N ILE A 105 -12.88 6.88 -0.14
CA ILE A 105 -13.84 7.30 0.90
C ILE A 105 -14.56 6.12 1.56
N ASP A 106 -14.74 5.02 0.85
CA ASP A 106 -15.39 3.82 1.39
C ASP A 106 -14.39 2.77 1.90
N ASN A 107 -13.09 3.04 1.84
CA ASN A 107 -12.09 2.13 2.38
C ASN A 107 -11.87 2.38 3.88
N ILE A 108 -12.82 1.94 4.67
CA ILE A 108 -12.83 2.20 6.11
C ILE A 108 -11.66 1.53 6.82
N SER A 109 -11.28 0.32 6.40
CA SER A 109 -10.17 -0.38 7.06
C SER A 109 -8.84 0.33 6.86
N SER A 110 -8.62 0.89 5.67
CA SER A 110 -7.41 1.67 5.40
C SER A 110 -7.39 2.97 6.22
N LEU A 111 -8.54 3.67 6.26
CA LEU A 111 -8.64 4.89 7.04
C LEU A 111 -8.32 4.63 8.52
N LYS A 112 -8.88 3.55 9.08
CA LYS A 112 -8.61 3.18 10.48
C LYS A 112 -7.14 2.86 10.72
N ALA A 113 -6.49 2.18 9.76
CA ALA A 113 -5.06 1.86 9.88
C ALA A 113 -4.22 3.14 9.92
N PHE A 114 -4.53 4.13 9.07
CA PHE A 114 -3.84 5.41 9.09
C PHE A 114 -4.10 6.18 10.37
N GLU A 115 -5.35 6.24 10.83
CA GLU A 115 -5.68 6.93 12.08
C GLU A 115 -4.98 6.29 13.28
N LYS A 116 -4.93 4.96 13.32
CA LYS A 116 -4.21 4.23 14.37
C LYS A 116 -2.72 4.54 14.37
N ALA A 117 -2.16 4.79 13.18
CA ALA A 117 -0.75 5.15 13.04
C ALA A 117 -0.47 6.64 13.29
N GLY A 118 -1.48 7.40 13.70
CA GLY A 118 -1.30 8.81 14.05
C GLY A 118 -1.62 9.80 12.95
N TYR A 119 -2.18 9.35 11.85
CA TYR A 119 -2.59 10.24 10.77
C TYR A 119 -3.95 10.87 11.07
N GLU A 120 -4.16 12.08 10.57
CA GLU A 120 -5.44 12.78 10.71
C GLU A 120 -5.93 13.24 9.35
N LYS A 121 -7.24 13.40 9.21
CA LYS A 121 -7.85 13.95 8.01
C LYS A 121 -7.61 15.46 7.99
N LYS A 122 -7.00 15.97 6.93
CA LYS A 122 -6.73 17.40 6.80
C LYS A 122 -7.45 18.05 5.64
N TYR A 123 -7.60 17.32 4.52
CA TYR A 123 -8.14 17.87 3.28
C TYR A 123 -9.10 16.89 2.65
N PHE A 124 -10.03 17.41 1.83
CA PHE A 124 -10.83 16.58 0.95
C PHE A 124 -10.28 16.71 -0.47
N LEU A 125 -10.17 15.59 -1.17
CA LEU A 125 -9.82 15.59 -2.59
C LEU A 125 -11.13 15.61 -3.38
N LEU A 126 -11.32 16.62 -4.21
CA LEU A 126 -12.53 16.77 -5.00
C LEU A 126 -12.20 16.57 -6.47
N GLU A 127 -13.02 15.77 -7.14
CA GLU A 127 -12.88 15.50 -8.55
C GLU A 127 -14.23 15.69 -9.23
N PRO A 128 -14.25 16.08 -10.51
CA PRO A 128 -15.51 16.19 -11.25
C PRO A 128 -16.23 14.84 -11.27
N LYS A 129 -17.55 14.86 -11.18
CA LYS A 129 -18.34 13.65 -11.36
C LYS A 129 -18.14 13.10 -12.75
N LYS A 130 -17.98 11.78 -12.85
CA LYS A 130 -17.95 11.11 -14.14
C LYS A 130 -19.37 11.04 -14.69
N ASP A 131 -19.49 11.20 -16.00
CA ASP A 131 -20.77 11.16 -16.70
C ASP A 131 -21.14 9.70 -16.94
N GLU A 132 -21.87 9.13 -15.98
CA GLU A 132 -22.25 7.71 -16.02
C GLU A 132 -23.46 7.50 -16.93
N GLY A 133 -23.48 6.40 -17.68
CA GLY A 133 -24.62 5.97 -18.47
C GLY A 133 -24.72 6.64 -19.83
N LYS A 134 -23.67 7.23 -20.32
CA LYS A 134 -23.63 7.82 -21.66
C LYS A 134 -22.65 7.13 -22.56
#